data_192cf2198442545acb75060f167f4d14
#
_entry.id   192cf2198442545acb75060f167f4d14
#
_cell.length_a   1.000
_cell.length_b   1.000
_cell.length_c   1.000
_cell.angle_alpha   90.00
_cell.angle_beta   90.00
_cell.angle_gamma   90.00
#
_symmetry.space_group_name_H-M   'P 1'
#
loop_
_entity.id
_entity.type
_entity.pdbx_description
1 polymer ?
#
loop_
_entity_poly.entity_id
_entity_poly.type
_entity_poly.pdbx_seq_one_letter_code
_entity_poly.pdbx_strand_id
1 'polypeptide(L)'
;MFLQKRVINGITYTYLDHSFRIGNEVKKVSLILDKNKQDYNEAIIEKIAAARAAYFTKNFQTYFSEEEMTKIETEKIFYQIFFNSLDRKFQEAIWEEYLRLFLANSMELEGSTITPQLAENIDKRKRTILPEAEVKLYHNSKGAFKEIIGSELRSVIQFKQFHQMIYEGIIPDAGNFKKLHNTFGYTEKARTAPPEKVRLELKKTLENYQNKEIYPFLKPLLFHLNYQKTHPFTDGNSRLGRILLVAQMCKLNYPALIFKGDLGFQIRETLMEYINRNHLDFCRLCLEQYLLTSIKFWRPMIRKYLY
;
A
#
# COMPACT_ATOMS: atom_id res chain seq x y z
N MET A 1 26.86 -1.48 -1.11
CA MET A 1 27.50 -0.75 -2.22
C MET A 1 28.99 -0.60 -1.91
N PHE A 2 29.87 -0.76 -2.88
CA PHE A 2 31.32 -0.55 -2.72
C PHE A 2 31.91 0.03 -3.99
N LEU A 3 33.00 0.81 -3.84
CA LEU A 3 33.69 1.45 -4.94
C LEU A 3 34.84 0.52 -5.40
N GLN A 4 34.96 0.35 -6.72
CA GLN A 4 36.03 -0.41 -7.34
C GLN A 4 36.65 0.39 -8.48
N LYS A 5 38.01 0.48 -8.53
CA LYS A 5 38.73 1.03 -9.68
C LYS A 5 39.08 -0.11 -10.66
N ARG A 6 38.81 0.11 -11.94
CA ARG A 6 39.18 -0.82 -13.04
C ARG A 6 39.90 -0.05 -14.12
N VAL A 7 40.98 -0.64 -14.62
CA VAL A 7 41.74 -0.08 -15.75
C VAL A 7 41.28 -0.80 -17.03
N ILE A 8 40.80 -0.05 -17.99
CA ILE A 8 40.34 -0.55 -19.29
C ILE A 8 41.05 0.30 -20.35
N ASN A 9 41.84 -0.34 -21.20
CA ASN A 9 42.64 0.33 -22.26
C ASN A 9 43.49 1.50 -21.74
N GLY A 10 44.13 1.31 -20.57
CA GLY A 10 45.00 2.32 -19.95
C GLY A 10 44.24 3.45 -19.21
N ILE A 11 42.92 3.48 -19.26
CA ILE A 11 42.06 4.47 -18.59
C ILE A 11 41.48 3.90 -17.30
N THR A 12 41.63 4.63 -16.18
CA THR A 12 41.09 4.21 -14.90
C THR A 12 39.64 4.69 -14.75
N TYR A 13 38.72 3.75 -14.62
CA TYR A 13 37.32 3.99 -14.32
C TYR A 13 37.01 3.66 -12.87
N THR A 14 36.16 4.46 -12.22
CA THR A 14 35.61 4.16 -10.91
C THR A 14 34.22 3.58 -11.09
N TYR A 15 33.99 2.41 -10.51
CA TYR A 15 32.71 1.72 -10.54
C TYR A 15 32.07 1.75 -9.14
N LEU A 16 30.75 1.99 -9.10
CA LEU A 16 29.91 1.70 -7.93
C LEU A 16 29.28 0.32 -8.16
N ASP A 17 29.73 -0.64 -7.38
CA ASP A 17 29.23 -2.01 -7.45
C ASP A 17 28.22 -2.27 -6.31
N HIS A 18 27.13 -2.95 -6.63
CA HIS A 18 26.14 -3.39 -5.65
C HIS A 18 25.70 -4.82 -5.94
N SER A 19 25.81 -5.68 -4.90
CA SER A 19 25.26 -7.03 -4.96
C SER A 19 23.96 -7.09 -4.15
N PHE A 20 22.94 -7.75 -4.70
CA PHE A 20 21.64 -7.91 -4.07
C PHE A 20 21.10 -9.32 -4.38
N ARG A 21 20.19 -9.80 -3.53
CA ARG A 21 19.57 -11.12 -3.69
C ARG A 21 18.17 -10.98 -4.26
N ILE A 22 17.85 -11.84 -5.25
CA ILE A 22 16.50 -12.01 -5.76
C ILE A 22 16.18 -13.51 -5.75
N GLY A 23 15.18 -13.94 -4.97
CA GLY A 23 14.93 -15.36 -4.73
C GLY A 23 16.18 -16.04 -4.18
N ASN A 24 16.64 -17.10 -4.84
CA ASN A 24 17.85 -17.83 -4.49
C ASN A 24 19.12 -17.34 -5.19
N GLU A 25 19.02 -16.36 -6.08
CA GLU A 25 20.12 -15.84 -6.88
C GLU A 25 20.74 -14.58 -6.27
N VAL A 26 22.07 -14.48 -6.33
CA VAL A 26 22.80 -13.23 -6.06
C VAL A 26 23.11 -12.56 -7.37
N LYS A 27 22.61 -11.35 -7.57
CA LYS A 27 22.87 -10.52 -8.74
C LYS A 27 23.82 -9.39 -8.37
N LYS A 28 24.65 -8.97 -9.33
CA LYS A 28 25.53 -7.80 -9.19
C LYS A 28 25.19 -6.80 -10.29
N VAL A 29 25.07 -5.54 -9.89
CA VAL A 29 24.99 -4.41 -10.83
C VAL A 29 26.18 -3.50 -10.62
N SER A 30 26.67 -2.92 -11.71
CA SER A 30 27.81 -2.01 -11.72
C SER A 30 27.42 -0.73 -12.45
N LEU A 31 27.81 0.42 -11.91
CA LEU A 31 27.64 1.72 -12.53
C LEU A 31 29.01 2.39 -12.62
N ILE A 32 29.36 2.89 -13.81
CA ILE A 32 30.55 3.74 -13.97
C ILE A 32 30.22 5.11 -13.38
N LEU A 33 31.06 5.59 -12.45
CA LEU A 33 30.91 6.91 -11.88
C LEU A 33 31.49 7.95 -12.83
N ASP A 34 30.65 8.82 -13.33
CA ASP A 34 31.04 9.99 -14.11
C ASP A 34 31.17 11.19 -13.15
N LYS A 35 32.31 11.85 -13.14
CA LYS A 35 32.57 13.00 -12.25
C LYS A 35 31.59 14.16 -12.43
N ASN A 36 30.82 14.18 -13.53
CA ASN A 36 29.88 15.26 -13.88
C ASN A 36 28.41 14.93 -13.58
N LYS A 37 28.10 13.71 -13.07
CA LYS A 37 26.71 13.32 -12.71
C LYS A 37 26.49 13.43 -11.21
N GLN A 38 25.50 14.21 -10.81
CA GLN A 38 25.19 14.52 -9.41
C GLN A 38 24.41 13.45 -8.64
N ASP A 39 23.78 12.44 -9.28
CA ASP A 39 22.94 11.48 -8.58
C ASP A 39 23.19 10.02 -8.94
N TYR A 40 24.32 9.51 -8.45
CA TYR A 40 24.69 8.10 -8.63
C TYR A 40 23.75 7.13 -7.89
N ASN A 41 23.12 7.61 -6.80
CA ASN A 41 22.24 6.77 -6.01
C ASN A 41 20.96 6.44 -6.80
N GLU A 42 20.37 7.38 -7.51
CA GLU A 42 19.19 7.12 -8.34
C GLU A 42 19.53 6.20 -9.51
N ALA A 43 20.64 6.42 -10.21
CA ALA A 43 21.06 5.57 -11.32
C ALA A 43 21.34 4.11 -10.90
N ILE A 44 21.90 3.87 -9.73
CA ILE A 44 22.11 2.51 -9.22
C ILE A 44 20.80 1.85 -8.80
N ILE A 45 19.88 2.62 -8.20
CA ILE A 45 18.54 2.15 -7.84
C ILE A 45 17.79 1.70 -9.09
N GLU A 46 17.78 2.51 -10.14
CA GLU A 46 17.12 2.15 -11.41
C GLU A 46 17.67 0.87 -12.01
N LYS A 47 19.01 0.68 -12.02
CA LYS A 47 19.62 -0.56 -12.49
C LYS A 47 19.24 -1.78 -11.66
N ILE A 48 19.18 -1.64 -10.34
CA ILE A 48 18.72 -2.72 -9.46
C ILE A 48 17.24 -3.03 -9.73
N ALA A 49 16.43 -1.98 -9.86
CA ALA A 49 15.00 -2.10 -10.14
C ALA A 49 14.75 -2.82 -11.47
N ALA A 50 15.43 -2.43 -12.54
CA ALA A 50 15.32 -3.09 -13.84
C ALA A 50 15.73 -4.57 -13.79
N ALA A 51 16.83 -4.90 -13.11
CA ALA A 51 17.25 -6.30 -12.93
C ALA A 51 16.22 -7.11 -12.10
N ARG A 52 15.57 -6.50 -11.13
CA ARG A 52 14.48 -7.13 -10.36
C ARG A 52 13.23 -7.31 -11.20
N ALA A 53 12.83 -6.29 -11.97
CA ALA A 53 11.70 -6.35 -12.87
C ALA A 53 11.84 -7.48 -13.89
N ALA A 54 12.97 -7.57 -14.58
CA ALA A 54 13.28 -8.65 -15.52
C ALA A 54 13.21 -10.05 -14.87
N TYR A 55 13.68 -10.19 -13.63
CA TYR A 55 13.52 -11.44 -12.88
C TYR A 55 12.06 -11.76 -12.57
N PHE A 56 11.29 -10.76 -12.11
CA PHE A 56 9.88 -10.96 -11.76
C PHE A 56 9.02 -11.26 -12.99
N THR A 57 9.26 -10.59 -14.12
CA THR A 57 8.56 -10.87 -15.38
C THR A 57 8.71 -12.33 -15.80
N LYS A 58 9.91 -12.89 -15.61
CA LYS A 58 10.21 -14.26 -16.00
C LYS A 58 9.65 -15.32 -15.05
N ASN A 59 9.54 -15.01 -13.75
CA ASN A 59 9.36 -16.03 -12.72
C ASN A 59 8.04 -15.90 -11.94
N PHE A 60 7.24 -14.83 -12.17
CA PHE A 60 6.04 -14.55 -11.39
C PHE A 60 4.85 -14.20 -12.26
N GLN A 61 3.67 -14.57 -11.78
CA GLN A 61 2.42 -14.09 -12.36
C GLN A 61 2.22 -12.61 -12.04
N THR A 62 2.01 -11.80 -13.05
CA THR A 62 1.81 -10.35 -12.93
C THR A 62 0.91 -9.81 -14.03
N TYR A 63 0.29 -8.65 -13.77
CA TYR A 63 -0.46 -7.85 -14.74
C TYR A 63 0.32 -6.62 -15.22
N PHE A 64 1.51 -6.40 -14.65
CA PHE A 64 2.35 -5.26 -14.94
C PHE A 64 3.42 -5.62 -15.98
N SER A 65 3.69 -4.68 -16.87
CA SER A 65 4.83 -4.77 -17.80
C SER A 65 6.15 -4.68 -17.04
N GLU A 66 7.26 -5.08 -17.68
CA GLU A 66 8.59 -4.94 -17.10
C GLU A 66 8.94 -3.49 -16.80
N GLU A 67 8.50 -2.54 -17.63
CA GLU A 67 8.67 -1.11 -17.39
C GLU A 67 7.90 -0.64 -16.14
N GLU A 68 6.64 -1.04 -16.01
CA GLU A 68 5.81 -0.73 -14.82
C GLU A 68 6.42 -1.34 -13.55
N MET A 69 6.89 -2.59 -13.61
CA MET A 69 7.58 -3.23 -12.49
C MET A 69 8.91 -2.55 -12.15
N THR A 70 9.63 -2.03 -13.14
CA THR A 70 10.84 -1.24 -12.91
C THR A 70 10.50 0.02 -12.09
N LYS A 71 9.44 0.74 -12.44
CA LYS A 71 8.98 1.90 -11.68
C LYS A 71 8.57 1.51 -10.24
N ILE A 72 7.84 0.42 -10.07
CA ILE A 72 7.43 -0.10 -8.75
C ILE A 72 8.66 -0.41 -7.88
N GLU A 73 9.62 -1.16 -8.42
CA GLU A 73 10.81 -1.57 -7.68
C GLU A 73 11.75 -0.38 -7.42
N THR A 74 11.81 0.62 -8.30
CA THR A 74 12.56 1.87 -8.08
C THR A 74 12.06 2.58 -6.82
N GLU A 75 10.75 2.78 -6.68
CA GLU A 75 10.18 3.43 -5.50
C GLU A 75 10.37 2.58 -4.23
N LYS A 76 10.23 1.27 -4.34
CA LYS A 76 10.49 0.35 -3.24
C LYS A 76 11.93 0.44 -2.74
N ILE A 77 12.90 0.37 -3.65
CA ILE A 77 14.33 0.38 -3.30
C ILE A 77 14.72 1.75 -2.73
N PHE A 78 14.23 2.84 -3.34
CA PHE A 78 14.43 4.19 -2.79
C PHE A 78 13.93 4.27 -1.34
N TYR A 79 12.70 3.85 -1.09
CA TYR A 79 12.11 3.83 0.25
C TYR A 79 12.94 2.99 1.23
N GLN A 80 13.32 1.77 0.82
CA GLN A 80 14.10 0.87 1.67
C GLN A 80 15.47 1.44 2.04
N ILE A 81 16.16 2.08 1.10
CA ILE A 81 17.51 2.62 1.34
C ILE A 81 17.41 3.87 2.21
N PHE A 82 16.62 4.83 1.81
CA PHE A 82 16.67 6.16 2.41
C PHE A 82 15.76 6.30 3.64
N PHE A 83 14.55 5.75 3.61
CA PHE A 83 13.69 5.80 4.79
C PHE A 83 14.27 5.02 5.96
N ASN A 84 14.82 3.82 5.73
CA ASN A 84 15.41 3.01 6.78
C ASN A 84 16.74 3.58 7.32
N SER A 85 17.38 4.49 6.60
CA SER A 85 18.59 5.19 7.07
C SER A 85 18.30 6.38 7.97
N LEU A 86 17.05 6.85 8.02
CA LEU A 86 16.65 7.95 8.90
C LEU A 86 16.64 7.51 10.37
N ASP A 87 16.94 8.45 11.26
CA ASP A 87 16.69 8.26 12.68
C ASP A 87 15.23 7.92 12.95
N ARG A 88 14.98 7.07 13.94
CA ARG A 88 13.65 6.59 14.30
C ARG A 88 12.63 7.72 14.52
N LYS A 89 13.04 8.82 15.17
CA LYS A 89 12.20 10.01 15.39
C LYS A 89 11.65 10.61 14.09
N PHE A 90 12.47 10.61 13.03
CA PHE A 90 12.05 11.13 11.71
C PHE A 90 11.17 10.13 10.97
N GLN A 91 11.47 8.83 11.07
CA GLN A 91 10.58 7.79 10.54
C GLN A 91 9.18 7.89 11.17
N GLU A 92 9.10 8.03 12.50
CA GLU A 92 7.85 8.20 13.23
C GLU A 92 7.09 9.47 12.80
N ALA A 93 7.79 10.60 12.65
CA ALA A 93 7.19 11.85 12.19
C ALA A 93 6.62 11.73 10.77
N ILE A 94 7.33 11.09 9.85
CA ILE A 94 6.86 10.85 8.48
C ILE A 94 5.64 9.92 8.50
N TRP A 95 5.66 8.87 9.32
CA TRP A 95 4.53 7.93 9.46
C TRP A 95 3.27 8.60 10.06
N GLU A 96 3.40 9.47 11.04
CA GLU A 96 2.26 10.23 11.60
C GLU A 96 1.65 11.16 10.54
N GLU A 97 2.47 11.81 9.73
CA GLU A 97 2.00 12.64 8.63
C GLU A 97 1.32 11.81 7.53
N TYR A 98 1.93 10.66 7.14
CA TYR A 98 1.32 9.73 6.20
C TYR A 98 -0.04 9.26 6.70
N LEU A 99 -0.13 8.84 7.96
CA LEU A 99 -1.35 8.28 8.55
C LEU A 99 -2.47 9.32 8.57
N ARG A 100 -2.16 10.58 8.88
CA ARG A 100 -3.10 11.68 8.83
C ARG A 100 -3.67 11.87 7.43
N LEU A 101 -2.82 11.95 6.42
CA LEU A 101 -3.22 12.10 5.02
C LEU A 101 -4.02 10.88 4.54
N PHE A 102 -3.55 9.68 4.83
CA PHE A 102 -4.22 8.43 4.46
C PHE A 102 -5.64 8.35 5.04
N LEU A 103 -5.79 8.61 6.35
CA LEU A 103 -7.10 8.53 7.01
C LEU A 103 -8.06 9.62 6.52
N ALA A 104 -7.60 10.87 6.35
CA ALA A 104 -8.42 11.93 5.82
C ALA A 104 -8.96 11.58 4.43
N ASN A 105 -8.08 11.21 3.49
CA ASN A 105 -8.50 10.79 2.15
C ASN A 105 -9.39 9.52 2.19
N SER A 106 -9.09 8.56 3.04
CA SER A 106 -9.89 7.34 3.17
C SER A 106 -11.29 7.61 3.72
N MET A 107 -11.47 8.62 4.58
CA MET A 107 -12.79 9.04 5.07
C MET A 107 -13.55 9.86 4.03
N GLU A 108 -12.86 10.76 3.31
CA GLU A 108 -13.43 11.55 2.22
C GLU A 108 -14.01 10.66 1.10
N LEU A 109 -13.36 9.55 0.76
CA LEU A 109 -13.86 8.54 -0.18
C LEU A 109 -15.23 7.96 0.20
N GLU A 110 -15.62 8.04 1.47
CA GLU A 110 -16.91 7.58 1.99
C GLU A 110 -17.86 8.75 2.30
N GLY A 111 -17.56 9.96 1.81
CA GLY A 111 -18.41 11.13 1.94
C GLY A 111 -18.20 11.96 3.22
N SER A 112 -17.16 11.67 4.02
CA SER A 112 -16.78 12.55 5.13
C SER A 112 -16.25 13.89 4.61
N THR A 113 -16.48 14.95 5.38
CA THR A 113 -15.96 16.29 5.10
C THR A 113 -14.60 16.54 5.77
N ILE A 114 -13.98 15.50 6.31
CA ILE A 114 -12.66 15.60 6.94
C ILE A 114 -11.61 15.98 5.92
N THR A 115 -10.81 16.99 6.25
CA THR A 115 -9.62 17.38 5.48
C THR A 115 -8.36 17.05 6.28
N PRO A 116 -7.18 16.97 5.66
CA PRO A 116 -5.92 16.80 6.39
C PRO A 116 -5.72 17.85 7.50
N GLN A 117 -6.18 19.10 7.28
CA GLN A 117 -6.11 20.16 8.28
C GLN A 117 -7.05 19.91 9.47
N LEU A 118 -8.27 19.40 9.22
CA LEU A 118 -9.20 19.02 10.30
C LEU A 118 -8.67 17.82 11.07
N ALA A 119 -8.08 16.84 10.38
CA ALA A 119 -7.42 15.70 11.01
C ALA A 119 -6.24 16.14 11.90
N GLU A 120 -5.46 17.12 11.47
CA GLU A 120 -4.39 17.73 12.29
C GLU A 120 -4.97 18.44 13.53
N ASN A 121 -6.10 19.14 13.39
CA ASN A 121 -6.77 19.76 14.52
C ASN A 121 -7.26 18.74 15.55
N ILE A 122 -7.81 17.59 15.07
CA ILE A 122 -8.20 16.48 15.94
C ILE A 122 -6.99 15.94 16.70
N ASP A 123 -5.88 15.67 16.01
CA ASP A 123 -4.64 15.18 16.63
C ASP A 123 -4.11 16.15 17.71
N LYS A 124 -4.25 17.46 17.48
CA LYS A 124 -3.87 18.52 18.42
C LYS A 124 -4.93 18.82 19.47
N ARG A 125 -6.02 18.05 19.54
CA ARG A 125 -7.16 18.24 20.46
C ARG A 125 -7.81 19.63 20.35
N LYS A 126 -7.76 20.24 19.17
CA LYS A 126 -8.44 21.48 18.89
C LYS A 126 -9.91 21.22 18.56
N ARG A 127 -10.77 22.21 18.84
CA ARG A 127 -12.19 22.13 18.45
C ARG A 127 -12.33 22.00 16.94
N THR A 128 -13.19 21.10 16.50
CA THR A 128 -13.53 20.87 15.08
C THR A 128 -15.03 21.04 14.88
N ILE A 129 -15.43 21.29 13.63
CA ILE A 129 -16.83 21.36 13.21
C ILE A 129 -17.40 19.99 12.81
N LEU A 130 -16.56 18.93 12.86
CA LEU A 130 -16.97 17.58 12.47
C LEU A 130 -17.92 16.98 13.50
N PRO A 131 -18.88 16.12 13.06
CA PRO A 131 -19.69 15.32 13.97
C PRO A 131 -18.82 14.45 14.90
N GLU A 132 -19.27 14.27 16.14
CA GLU A 132 -18.54 13.48 17.14
C GLU A 132 -18.25 12.05 16.65
N ALA A 133 -19.18 11.43 15.93
CA ALA A 133 -19.02 10.11 15.35
C ALA A 133 -17.86 10.05 14.32
N GLU A 134 -17.64 11.10 13.53
CA GLU A 134 -16.52 11.17 12.59
C GLU A 134 -15.19 11.36 13.32
N VAL A 135 -15.14 12.19 14.34
CA VAL A 135 -13.96 12.37 15.20
C VAL A 135 -13.59 11.04 15.86
N LYS A 136 -14.59 10.34 16.42
CA LYS A 136 -14.41 9.02 17.03
C LYS A 136 -13.90 8.00 16.00
N LEU A 137 -14.51 7.97 14.81
CA LEU A 137 -14.10 7.09 13.72
C LEU A 137 -12.65 7.33 13.29
N TYR A 138 -12.21 8.60 13.22
CA TYR A 138 -10.84 8.95 12.94
C TYR A 138 -9.88 8.39 14.01
N HIS A 139 -10.17 8.61 15.31
CA HIS A 139 -9.34 8.11 16.40
C HIS A 139 -9.27 6.58 16.41
N ASN A 140 -10.42 5.92 16.29
CA ASN A 140 -10.51 4.46 16.22
C ASN A 140 -9.71 3.91 15.04
N SER A 141 -9.86 4.51 13.86
CA SER A 141 -9.13 4.11 12.64
C SER A 141 -7.61 4.30 12.80
N LYS A 142 -7.18 5.38 13.48
CA LYS A 142 -5.76 5.64 13.77
C LYS A 142 -5.18 4.59 14.72
N GLY A 143 -5.91 4.22 15.76
CA GLY A 143 -5.54 3.14 16.67
C GLY A 143 -5.49 1.78 15.99
N ALA A 144 -6.54 1.43 15.25
CA ALA A 144 -6.62 0.18 14.49
C ALA A 144 -5.50 0.06 13.44
N PHE A 145 -5.17 1.14 12.74
CA PHE A 145 -4.09 1.14 11.75
C PHE A 145 -2.75 0.73 12.39
N LYS A 146 -2.39 1.30 13.54
CA LYS A 146 -1.14 0.98 14.25
C LYS A 146 -1.09 -0.49 14.67
N GLU A 147 -2.22 -1.03 15.13
CA GLU A 147 -2.32 -2.46 15.49
C GLU A 147 -2.23 -3.38 14.28
N ILE A 148 -2.97 -3.06 13.21
CA ILE A 148 -3.02 -3.88 12.00
C ILE A 148 -1.67 -3.95 11.29
N ILE A 149 -0.93 -2.81 11.21
CA ILE A 149 0.38 -2.78 10.56
C ILE A 149 1.42 -3.59 11.35
N GLY A 150 1.31 -3.63 12.68
CA GLY A 150 2.19 -4.43 13.56
C GLY A 150 1.84 -5.92 13.61
N SER A 151 0.62 -6.31 13.21
CA SER A 151 0.13 -7.68 13.33
C SER A 151 0.25 -8.46 12.03
N GLU A 152 0.42 -9.80 12.09
CA GLU A 152 0.27 -10.66 10.93
C GLU A 152 -1.19 -11.11 10.79
N LEU A 153 -1.76 -10.90 9.60
CA LEU A 153 -3.11 -11.36 9.28
C LEU A 153 -3.09 -12.86 8.92
N ARG A 154 -3.47 -13.70 9.86
CA ARG A 154 -3.42 -15.17 9.72
C ARG A 154 -4.78 -15.86 9.85
N SER A 155 -5.79 -15.18 10.37
CA SER A 155 -7.06 -15.80 10.70
C SER A 155 -8.27 -14.96 10.33
N VAL A 156 -9.38 -15.64 10.07
CA VAL A 156 -10.66 -14.99 9.80
C VAL A 156 -11.20 -14.20 11.01
N ILE A 157 -10.79 -14.56 12.22
CA ILE A 157 -11.20 -13.85 13.45
C ILE A 157 -10.61 -12.45 13.52
N GLN A 158 -9.39 -12.25 13.01
CA GLN A 158 -8.73 -10.94 13.01
C GLN A 158 -9.51 -9.90 12.21
N PHE A 159 -10.20 -10.26 11.13
CA PHE A 159 -11.07 -9.32 10.41
C PHE A 159 -12.17 -8.76 11.33
N LYS A 160 -12.76 -9.60 12.17
CA LYS A 160 -13.78 -9.18 13.15
C LYS A 160 -13.19 -8.23 14.18
N GLN A 161 -12.02 -8.57 14.74
CA GLN A 161 -11.31 -7.76 15.73
C GLN A 161 -10.96 -6.39 15.16
N PHE A 162 -10.38 -6.33 13.97
CA PHE A 162 -10.01 -5.07 13.31
C PHE A 162 -11.23 -4.21 12.97
N HIS A 163 -12.31 -4.83 12.49
CA HIS A 163 -13.55 -4.12 12.25
C HIS A 163 -14.13 -3.57 13.55
N GLN A 164 -14.15 -4.34 14.63
CA GLN A 164 -14.59 -3.89 15.94
C GLN A 164 -13.77 -2.69 16.42
N MET A 165 -12.44 -2.74 16.32
CA MET A 165 -11.57 -1.63 16.73
C MET A 165 -11.90 -0.31 16.02
N ILE A 166 -12.25 -0.37 14.72
CA ILE A 166 -12.60 0.82 13.93
C ILE A 166 -13.99 1.35 14.29
N TYR A 167 -14.96 0.46 14.50
CA TYR A 167 -16.37 0.82 14.54
C TYR A 167 -17.02 0.70 15.91
N GLU A 168 -16.25 0.35 16.96
CA GLU A 168 -16.77 0.26 18.32
C GLU A 168 -17.40 1.57 18.78
N GLY A 169 -18.68 1.48 19.22
CA GLY A 169 -19.47 2.63 19.64
C GLY A 169 -19.82 3.61 18.51
N ILE A 170 -19.77 3.16 17.24
CA ILE A 170 -20.20 3.89 16.05
C ILE A 170 -21.32 3.14 15.36
N ILE A 171 -21.18 1.83 15.14
CA ILE A 171 -22.22 0.96 14.59
C ILE A 171 -22.54 -0.19 15.56
N PRO A 172 -23.83 -0.60 15.66
CA PRO A 172 -24.24 -1.60 16.66
C PRO A 172 -23.64 -2.99 16.48
N ASP A 173 -23.39 -3.41 15.22
CA ASP A 173 -22.88 -4.72 14.85
C ASP A 173 -21.36 -4.75 14.58
N ALA A 174 -20.61 -3.78 15.15
CA ALA A 174 -19.17 -3.73 15.03
C ALA A 174 -18.52 -5.08 15.37
N GLY A 175 -17.62 -5.56 14.51
CA GLY A 175 -16.96 -6.86 14.66
C GLY A 175 -17.80 -8.08 14.28
N ASN A 176 -19.04 -7.93 13.85
CA ASN A 176 -19.89 -9.04 13.44
C ASN A 176 -20.04 -9.11 11.92
N PHE A 177 -19.88 -10.31 11.37
CA PHE A 177 -20.14 -10.53 9.96
C PHE A 177 -21.62 -10.29 9.65
N LYS A 178 -21.89 -9.81 8.43
CA LYS A 178 -23.24 -9.56 7.93
C LYS A 178 -24.13 -10.81 8.05
N LYS A 179 -25.41 -10.57 8.35
CA LYS A 179 -26.45 -11.62 8.40
C LYS A 179 -27.36 -11.60 7.17
N LEU A 180 -27.36 -10.50 6.45
CA LEU A 180 -28.15 -10.32 5.24
C LEU A 180 -27.21 -10.09 4.04
N HIS A 181 -27.72 -10.35 2.85
CA HIS A 181 -27.02 -9.99 1.63
C HIS A 181 -26.86 -8.48 1.55
N ASN A 182 -25.67 -8.05 1.15
CA ASN A 182 -25.41 -6.67 0.77
C ASN A 182 -24.87 -6.63 -0.66
N THR A 183 -24.96 -5.46 -1.27
CA THR A 183 -24.40 -5.21 -2.60
C THR A 183 -23.22 -4.26 -2.47
N PHE A 184 -22.32 -4.30 -3.45
CA PHE A 184 -21.28 -3.31 -3.58
C PHE A 184 -21.84 -2.13 -4.41
N GLY A 185 -21.89 -0.93 -3.81
CA GLY A 185 -22.50 0.24 -4.43
C GLY A 185 -24.04 0.16 -4.49
N TYR A 186 -24.63 0.97 -5.37
CA TYR A 186 -26.10 1.15 -5.46
C TYR A 186 -26.77 0.23 -6.49
N THR A 187 -26.08 -0.76 -7.01
CA THR A 187 -26.64 -1.62 -8.07
C THR A 187 -26.73 -3.08 -7.62
N GLU A 188 -27.86 -3.72 -7.91
CA GLU A 188 -28.07 -5.16 -7.67
C GLU A 188 -27.13 -6.05 -8.48
N LYS A 189 -26.41 -5.50 -9.46
CA LYS A 189 -25.49 -6.24 -10.34
C LYS A 189 -24.19 -6.63 -9.65
N ALA A 190 -23.78 -5.93 -8.61
CA ALA A 190 -22.53 -6.19 -7.88
C ALA A 190 -22.81 -7.00 -6.60
N ARG A 191 -23.20 -8.26 -6.75
CA ARG A 191 -23.46 -9.17 -5.61
C ARG A 191 -22.16 -9.56 -4.93
N THR A 192 -22.11 -9.30 -3.63
CA THR A 192 -21.03 -9.74 -2.74
C THR A 192 -21.24 -11.18 -2.30
N ALA A 193 -20.30 -11.80 -1.60
CA ALA A 193 -20.46 -13.13 -1.07
C ALA A 193 -21.70 -13.23 -0.14
N PRO A 194 -22.53 -14.29 -0.23
CA PRO A 194 -23.63 -14.47 0.68
C PRO A 194 -23.14 -14.72 2.12
N PRO A 195 -23.93 -14.38 3.16
CA PRO A 195 -23.51 -14.41 4.57
C PRO A 195 -22.89 -15.75 4.99
N GLU A 196 -23.45 -16.86 4.57
CA GLU A 196 -22.98 -18.22 4.89
C GLU A 196 -21.61 -18.56 4.27
N LYS A 197 -21.21 -17.86 3.19
CA LYS A 197 -19.92 -18.06 2.51
C LYS A 197 -18.82 -17.09 2.96
N VAL A 198 -19.15 -16.07 3.74
CA VAL A 198 -18.17 -15.03 4.16
C VAL A 198 -16.90 -15.65 4.76
N ARG A 199 -17.04 -16.58 5.71
CA ARG A 199 -15.88 -17.21 6.35
C ARG A 199 -15.03 -18.00 5.37
N LEU A 200 -15.65 -18.73 4.45
CA LEU A 200 -14.96 -19.50 3.43
C LEU A 200 -14.19 -18.61 2.46
N GLU A 201 -14.82 -17.53 1.97
CA GLU A 201 -14.19 -16.62 1.03
C GLU A 201 -13.04 -15.82 1.68
N LEU A 202 -13.16 -15.41 2.95
CA LEU A 202 -12.05 -14.80 3.69
C LEU A 202 -10.89 -15.79 3.90
N LYS A 203 -11.18 -17.08 4.17
CA LYS A 203 -10.14 -18.10 4.28
C LYS A 203 -9.40 -18.28 2.95
N LYS A 204 -10.11 -18.39 1.83
CA LYS A 204 -9.52 -18.43 0.48
C LYS A 204 -8.67 -17.18 0.19
N THR A 205 -9.14 -16.01 0.61
CA THR A 205 -8.40 -14.75 0.43
C THR A 205 -7.05 -14.79 1.16
N LEU A 206 -7.02 -15.33 2.40
CA LEU A 206 -5.78 -15.52 3.16
C LEU A 206 -4.85 -16.56 2.49
N GLU A 207 -5.40 -17.69 2.03
CA GLU A 207 -4.64 -18.75 1.34
C GLU A 207 -4.02 -18.22 0.03
N ASN A 208 -4.80 -17.52 -0.80
CA ASN A 208 -4.33 -16.93 -2.05
C ASN A 208 -3.20 -15.90 -1.83
N TYR A 209 -3.26 -15.15 -0.73
CA TYR A 209 -2.21 -14.20 -0.39
C TYR A 209 -0.85 -14.88 -0.13
N GLN A 210 -0.85 -16.13 0.32
CA GLN A 210 0.37 -16.93 0.54
C GLN A 210 0.97 -17.50 -0.75
N ASN A 211 0.29 -17.42 -1.90
CA ASN A 211 0.80 -17.92 -3.16
C ASN A 211 2.13 -17.25 -3.53
N LYS A 212 3.19 -18.07 -3.66
CA LYS A 212 4.56 -17.61 -3.93
C LYS A 212 4.82 -17.28 -5.41
N GLU A 213 3.92 -17.68 -6.30
CA GLU A 213 4.04 -17.47 -7.74
C GLU A 213 3.56 -16.08 -8.20
N ILE A 214 2.84 -15.36 -7.32
CA ILE A 214 2.32 -14.03 -7.62
C ILE A 214 3.39 -12.97 -7.31
N TYR A 215 3.56 -12.00 -8.22
CA TYR A 215 4.43 -10.85 -8.02
C TYR A 215 4.12 -10.15 -6.68
N PRO A 216 5.12 -9.87 -5.82
CA PRO A 216 4.87 -9.41 -4.46
C PRO A 216 4.01 -8.15 -4.35
N PHE A 217 4.19 -7.17 -5.25
CA PHE A 217 3.36 -5.96 -5.26
C PHE A 217 1.90 -6.24 -5.61
N LEU A 218 1.64 -7.24 -6.44
CA LEU A 218 0.28 -7.62 -6.86
C LEU A 218 -0.51 -8.32 -5.75
N LYS A 219 0.15 -9.00 -4.80
CA LYS A 219 -0.51 -9.74 -3.72
C LYS A 219 -1.47 -8.91 -2.87
N PRO A 220 -1.07 -7.75 -2.29
CA PRO A 220 -1.98 -6.92 -1.51
C PRO A 220 -3.13 -6.34 -2.34
N LEU A 221 -2.94 -6.11 -3.64
CA LEU A 221 -3.98 -5.63 -4.54
C LEU A 221 -5.05 -6.71 -4.75
N LEU A 222 -4.65 -7.93 -5.08
CA LEU A 222 -5.57 -9.08 -5.24
C LEU A 222 -6.26 -9.43 -3.92
N PHE A 223 -5.55 -9.34 -2.79
CA PHE A 223 -6.15 -9.51 -1.49
C PHE A 223 -7.27 -8.49 -1.25
N HIS A 224 -7.00 -7.22 -1.51
CA HIS A 224 -7.99 -6.14 -1.37
C HIS A 224 -9.22 -6.40 -2.24
N LEU A 225 -9.02 -6.75 -3.51
CA LEU A 225 -10.10 -7.10 -4.44
C LEU A 225 -10.96 -8.25 -3.92
N ASN A 226 -10.34 -9.36 -3.48
CA ASN A 226 -11.08 -10.52 -2.93
C ASN A 226 -11.82 -10.17 -1.64
N TYR A 227 -11.21 -9.33 -0.78
CA TYR A 227 -11.85 -8.83 0.42
C TYR A 227 -13.08 -7.96 0.09
N GLN A 228 -12.97 -7.05 -0.86
CA GLN A 228 -14.09 -6.21 -1.30
C GLN A 228 -15.21 -7.05 -1.94
N LYS A 229 -14.88 -8.07 -2.74
CA LYS A 229 -15.86 -9.01 -3.29
C LYS A 229 -16.57 -9.81 -2.20
N THR A 230 -15.87 -10.18 -1.15
CA THR A 230 -16.46 -10.87 0.00
C THR A 230 -17.41 -9.95 0.77
N HIS A 231 -17.02 -8.70 0.96
CA HIS A 231 -17.80 -7.65 1.67
C HIS A 231 -18.37 -8.16 2.99
N PRO A 232 -17.51 -8.52 3.95
CA PRO A 232 -17.91 -9.39 5.06
C PRO A 232 -18.81 -8.75 6.11
N PHE A 233 -18.88 -7.42 6.19
CA PHE A 233 -19.61 -6.68 7.21
C PHE A 233 -20.80 -5.94 6.59
N THR A 234 -21.74 -5.49 7.43
CA THR A 234 -22.89 -4.71 7.01
C THR A 234 -22.46 -3.35 6.48
N ASP A 235 -21.49 -2.70 7.15
CA ASP A 235 -20.86 -1.44 6.76
C ASP A 235 -19.35 -1.46 7.07
N GLY A 236 -18.62 -0.45 6.62
CA GLY A 236 -17.21 -0.25 6.95
C GLY A 236 -16.19 -1.11 6.20
N ASN A 237 -16.63 -1.89 5.23
CA ASN A 237 -15.76 -2.78 4.46
C ASN A 237 -14.66 -2.03 3.69
N SER A 238 -15.00 -0.91 3.06
CA SER A 238 -14.07 -0.17 2.23
C SER A 238 -12.91 0.41 3.04
N ARG A 239 -13.18 1.02 4.21
CA ARG A 239 -12.14 1.60 5.10
C ARG A 239 -11.22 0.52 5.64
N LEU A 240 -11.78 -0.56 6.22
CA LEU A 240 -10.97 -1.67 6.70
C LEU A 240 -10.16 -2.29 5.57
N GLY A 241 -10.76 -2.48 4.38
CA GLY A 241 -10.07 -3.00 3.21
C GLY A 241 -8.86 -2.16 2.79
N ARG A 242 -8.97 -0.82 2.81
CA ARG A 242 -7.85 0.07 2.50
C ARG A 242 -6.74 0.01 3.57
N ILE A 243 -7.11 -0.06 4.85
CA ILE A 243 -6.12 -0.23 5.94
C ILE A 243 -5.37 -1.56 5.77
N LEU A 244 -6.09 -2.65 5.47
CA LEU A 244 -5.48 -3.97 5.23
C LEU A 244 -4.56 -3.97 4.00
N LEU A 245 -4.95 -3.31 2.91
CA LEU A 245 -4.12 -3.14 1.71
C LEU A 245 -2.78 -2.50 2.06
N VAL A 246 -2.83 -1.34 2.72
CA VAL A 246 -1.64 -0.59 3.11
C VAL A 246 -0.77 -1.37 4.07
N ALA A 247 -1.36 -2.01 5.09
CA ALA A 247 -0.61 -2.84 6.04
C ALA A 247 0.16 -3.98 5.35
N GLN A 248 -0.44 -4.61 4.33
CA GLN A 248 0.22 -5.67 3.58
C GLN A 248 1.31 -5.15 2.64
N MET A 249 1.13 -3.97 2.04
CA MET A 249 2.20 -3.29 1.28
C MET A 249 3.42 -3.04 2.16
N CYS A 250 3.21 -2.50 3.37
CA CYS A 250 4.27 -2.23 4.34
C CYS A 250 5.03 -3.50 4.74
N LYS A 251 4.33 -4.61 4.96
CA LYS A 251 4.96 -5.92 5.28
C LYS A 251 5.84 -6.46 4.16
N LEU A 252 5.54 -6.11 2.93
CA LEU A 252 6.34 -6.44 1.77
C LEU A 252 7.41 -5.37 1.46
N ASN A 253 7.57 -4.40 2.39
CA ASN A 253 8.49 -3.28 2.29
C ASN A 253 8.27 -2.39 1.06
N TYR A 254 7.01 -2.24 0.62
CA TYR A 254 6.62 -1.20 -0.31
C TYR A 254 6.21 0.06 0.45
N PRO A 255 6.55 1.26 -0.03
CA PRO A 255 5.94 2.48 0.49
C PRO A 255 4.42 2.40 0.31
N ALA A 256 3.70 2.84 1.30
CA ALA A 256 2.24 2.78 1.29
C ALA A 256 1.63 3.80 0.32
N LEU A 257 0.56 3.43 -0.38
CA LEU A 257 -0.18 4.33 -1.26
C LEU A 257 -1.28 5.09 -0.52
N ILE A 258 -1.69 6.22 -1.07
CA ILE A 258 -2.89 6.98 -0.67
C ILE A 258 -3.80 7.08 -1.89
N PHE A 259 -5.05 6.64 -1.75
CA PHE A 259 -6.10 6.99 -2.70
C PHE A 259 -6.58 8.40 -2.38
N LYS A 260 -6.60 9.30 -3.37
CA LYS A 260 -7.15 10.64 -3.17
C LYS A 260 -8.67 10.59 -2.96
N GLY A 261 -9.19 11.49 -2.13
CA GLY A 261 -10.61 11.55 -1.78
C GLY A 261 -11.55 11.75 -2.97
N ASP A 262 -11.10 12.44 -4.02
CA ASP A 262 -11.85 12.69 -5.25
C ASP A 262 -11.99 11.44 -6.16
N LEU A 263 -11.28 10.34 -5.88
CA LEU A 263 -11.32 9.11 -6.66
C LEU A 263 -12.44 8.13 -6.28
N GLY A 264 -13.34 8.52 -5.38
CA GLY A 264 -14.37 7.61 -4.85
C GLY A 264 -15.24 6.93 -5.91
N PHE A 265 -15.62 7.66 -6.96
CA PHE A 265 -16.37 7.10 -8.08
C PHE A 265 -15.51 6.10 -8.88
N GLN A 266 -14.31 6.47 -9.27
CA GLN A 266 -13.41 5.63 -10.06
C GLN A 266 -13.02 4.33 -9.33
N ILE A 267 -12.75 4.40 -8.03
CA ILE A 267 -12.47 3.22 -7.21
C ILE A 267 -13.69 2.27 -7.20
N ARG A 268 -14.89 2.79 -7.03
CA ARG A 268 -16.11 1.99 -7.06
C ARG A 268 -16.33 1.32 -8.41
N GLU A 269 -16.17 2.04 -9.50
CA GLU A 269 -16.27 1.51 -10.87
C GLU A 269 -15.30 0.33 -11.08
N THR A 270 -14.02 0.51 -10.80
CA THR A 270 -13.01 -0.54 -10.99
C THR A 270 -13.24 -1.76 -10.09
N LEU A 271 -13.80 -1.57 -8.88
CA LEU A 271 -14.19 -2.67 -8.00
C LEU A 271 -15.44 -3.39 -8.51
N MET A 272 -16.40 -2.68 -9.10
CA MET A 272 -17.58 -3.29 -9.74
C MET A 272 -17.18 -4.12 -10.96
N GLU A 273 -16.26 -3.63 -11.77
CA GLU A 273 -15.72 -4.38 -12.91
C GLU A 273 -14.95 -5.63 -12.49
N TYR A 274 -14.23 -5.56 -11.35
CA TYR A 274 -13.60 -6.74 -10.77
C TYR A 274 -14.61 -7.84 -10.44
N ILE A 275 -15.76 -7.50 -9.86
CA ILE A 275 -16.84 -8.45 -9.60
C ILE A 275 -17.29 -9.10 -10.92
N ASN A 276 -17.21 -8.39 -12.03
CA ASN A 276 -17.50 -8.84 -13.40
C ASN A 276 -16.29 -9.46 -14.15
N ARG A 277 -15.16 -9.74 -13.46
CA ARG A 277 -13.95 -10.44 -13.93
C ARG A 277 -12.84 -9.58 -14.56
N ASN A 278 -12.85 -8.26 -14.44
CA ASN A 278 -11.72 -7.42 -14.87
C ASN A 278 -10.88 -6.96 -13.67
N HIS A 279 -9.66 -7.48 -13.54
CA HIS A 279 -8.74 -7.12 -12.45
C HIS A 279 -7.80 -5.95 -12.79
N LEU A 280 -7.66 -5.65 -14.07
CA LEU A 280 -6.57 -4.81 -14.57
C LEU A 280 -6.75 -3.34 -14.16
N ASP A 281 -7.97 -2.81 -14.24
CA ASP A 281 -8.20 -1.38 -14.05
C ASP A 281 -7.96 -0.96 -12.61
N PHE A 282 -8.38 -1.79 -11.64
CA PHE A 282 -8.04 -1.54 -10.23
C PHE A 282 -6.53 -1.62 -9.97
N CYS A 283 -5.84 -2.60 -10.57
CA CYS A 283 -4.39 -2.73 -10.40
C CYS A 283 -3.64 -1.54 -10.99
N ARG A 284 -4.08 -1.02 -12.15
CA ARG A 284 -3.52 0.20 -12.75
C ARG A 284 -3.79 1.45 -11.93
N LEU A 285 -5.00 1.61 -11.43
CA LEU A 285 -5.33 2.70 -10.51
C LEU A 285 -4.44 2.66 -9.25
N CYS A 286 -4.24 1.47 -8.67
CA CYS A 286 -3.33 1.31 -7.54
C CYS A 286 -1.88 1.67 -7.90
N LEU A 287 -1.41 1.28 -9.09
CA LEU A 287 -0.07 1.64 -9.57
C LEU A 287 0.08 3.16 -9.70
N GLU A 288 -0.87 3.82 -10.31
CA GLU A 288 -0.88 5.29 -10.45
C GLU A 288 -0.83 5.97 -9.09
N GLN A 289 -1.68 5.56 -8.14
CA GLN A 289 -1.72 6.13 -6.79
C GLN A 289 -0.46 5.80 -5.98
N TYR A 290 0.13 4.63 -6.19
CA TYR A 290 1.39 4.25 -5.59
C TYR A 290 2.54 5.16 -6.05
N LEU A 291 2.70 5.34 -7.36
CA LEU A 291 3.73 6.20 -7.94
C LEU A 291 3.50 7.67 -7.56
N LEU A 292 2.26 8.14 -7.60
CA LEU A 292 1.91 9.49 -7.23
C LEU A 292 2.22 9.76 -5.74
N THR A 293 1.87 8.82 -4.85
CA THR A 293 2.16 8.93 -3.42
C THR A 293 3.67 8.92 -3.17
N SER A 294 4.42 8.06 -3.87
CA SER A 294 5.87 8.00 -3.76
C SER A 294 6.52 9.33 -4.16
N ILE A 295 6.12 9.89 -5.30
CA ILE A 295 6.70 11.13 -5.84
C ILE A 295 6.28 12.36 -5.02
N LYS A 296 5.01 12.44 -4.60
CA LYS A 296 4.48 13.65 -3.94
C LYS A 296 4.57 13.63 -2.41
N PHE A 297 4.72 12.48 -1.80
CA PHE A 297 4.80 12.34 -0.36
C PHE A 297 6.11 11.69 0.11
N TRP A 298 6.36 10.40 -0.24
CA TRP A 298 7.49 9.68 0.36
C TRP A 298 8.84 10.28 0.01
N ARG A 299 9.13 10.53 -1.26
CA ARG A 299 10.41 11.11 -1.69
C ARG A 299 10.67 12.49 -1.08
N PRO A 300 9.76 13.48 -1.14
CA PRO A 300 9.96 14.77 -0.51
C PRO A 300 10.13 14.70 1.01
N MET A 301 9.31 13.89 1.69
CA MET A 301 9.39 13.76 3.14
C MET A 301 10.69 13.10 3.59
N ILE A 302 11.15 12.06 2.91
CA ILE A 302 12.42 11.41 3.20
C ILE A 302 13.59 12.39 2.97
N ARG A 303 13.62 13.07 1.80
CA ARG A 303 14.68 14.02 1.47
C ARG A 303 14.77 15.18 2.45
N LYS A 304 13.65 15.67 2.98
CA LYS A 304 13.58 16.74 4.00
C LYS A 304 14.41 16.43 5.25
N TYR A 305 14.57 15.17 5.59
CA TYR A 305 15.26 14.73 6.81
C TYR A 305 16.62 14.06 6.54
N LEU A 306 17.02 13.94 5.26
CA LEU A 306 18.35 13.44 4.88
C LEU A 306 19.39 14.56 4.85
N TYR A 307 18.97 15.80 4.68
CA TYR A 307 19.80 17.01 4.56
C TYR A 307 19.39 18.02 5.63
#